data_cf3af4aff9d1b2a964f25d3de4f36f8d
#
_entry.id   cf3af4aff9d1b2a964f25d3de4f36f8d
#
_cell.length_a   1.000
_cell.length_b   1.000
_cell.length_c   1.000
_cell.angle_alpha   90.00
_cell.angle_beta   90.00
_cell.angle_gamma   90.00
#
_symmetry.space_group_name_H-M   'P 1'
#
loop_
_entity.id
_entity.type
_entity.pdbx_description
1 polymer ?
#
loop_
_entity_poly.entity_id
_entity_poly.type
_entity_poly.pdbx_seq_one_letter_code
_entity_poly.pdbx_strand_id
1 'polypeptide(L)'
;MTKLWFASTLLKFREIEGEMKIGIGSDHAGFAYKESIRKFLTDLGHEVRDFGTDSAEAVDYPLFIRPVAEAVARGECERGIVLGGSGNGEAITANRVPGIRCALCWNLDSAKLAREHNNANMLSLGQRMMSLETALAIVKMWLDTPFEGGRHQRRIDLIDSGIH
;
A
#
# COMPACT_ATOMS: atom_id res chain seq x y z
N MET A 1 15.97 -11.30 36.17
CA MET A 1 14.87 -10.31 36.09
C MET A 1 14.75 -9.58 34.75
N THR A 2 15.15 -10.17 33.62
CA THR A 2 15.23 -9.47 32.32
C THR A 2 14.36 -10.07 31.20
N LYS A 3 13.50 -11.05 31.48
CA LYS A 3 12.63 -11.68 30.46
C LYS A 3 11.18 -11.18 30.41
N LEU A 4 10.73 -10.40 31.38
CA LEU A 4 9.34 -9.90 31.44
C LEU A 4 9.13 -8.55 30.74
N TRP A 5 10.20 -7.80 30.47
CA TRP A 5 10.11 -6.47 29.85
C TRP A 5 9.92 -6.52 28.34
N PHE A 6 10.51 -7.53 27.67
CA PHE A 6 10.39 -7.70 26.21
C PHE A 6 9.00 -8.18 25.77
N ALA A 7 8.34 -9.02 26.59
CA ALA A 7 7.01 -9.53 26.26
C ALA A 7 5.91 -8.44 26.35
N SER A 8 6.05 -7.48 27.26
CA SER A 8 5.07 -6.40 27.44
C SER A 8 5.16 -5.32 26.35
N THR A 9 6.34 -5.12 25.77
CA THR A 9 6.54 -4.13 24.68
C THR A 9 6.02 -4.67 23.35
N LEU A 10 6.16 -5.97 23.09
CA LEU A 10 5.60 -6.63 21.89
C LEU A 10 4.07 -6.72 21.94
N LEU A 11 3.47 -6.85 23.12
CA LEU A 11 2.01 -6.86 23.29
C LEU A 11 1.38 -5.47 23.06
N LYS A 12 2.08 -4.37 23.39
CA LYS A 12 1.59 -3.00 23.14
C LYS A 12 1.57 -2.61 21.65
N PHE A 13 2.42 -3.21 20.82
CA PHE A 13 2.39 -2.99 19.37
C PHE A 13 1.27 -3.77 18.65
N ARG A 14 0.63 -4.72 19.32
CA ARG A 14 -0.43 -5.56 18.74
C ARG A 14 -1.84 -4.97 18.88
N GLU A 15 -2.01 -3.92 19.68
CA GLU A 15 -3.32 -3.34 19.99
C GLU A 15 -3.70 -2.12 19.11
N ILE A 16 -2.85 -1.68 18.16
CA ILE A 16 -3.10 -0.45 17.37
C ILE A 16 -3.61 -0.74 15.96
N GLU A 17 -3.51 -1.97 15.46
CA GLU A 17 -3.96 -2.31 14.11
C GLU A 17 -4.99 -3.44 14.15
N GLY A 18 -6.26 -3.07 13.98
CA GLY A 18 -7.32 -4.01 13.64
C GLY A 18 -7.02 -4.67 12.29
N GLU A 19 -7.59 -5.86 12.06
CA GLU A 19 -7.57 -6.53 10.77
C GLU A 19 -8.11 -5.59 9.68
N MET A 20 -7.33 -5.39 8.61
CA MET A 20 -7.74 -4.65 7.43
C MET A 20 -7.93 -5.58 6.25
N LYS A 21 -8.83 -5.20 5.34
CA LYS A 21 -8.94 -5.84 4.04
C LYS A 21 -8.13 -5.04 3.02
N ILE A 22 -7.08 -5.67 2.50
CA ILE A 22 -6.11 -5.04 1.60
C ILE A 22 -6.17 -5.70 0.23
N GLY A 23 -6.40 -4.89 -0.81
CA GLY A 23 -6.28 -5.33 -2.19
C GLY A 23 -4.82 -5.30 -2.64
N ILE A 24 -4.39 -6.30 -3.40
CA ILE A 24 -3.05 -6.34 -3.98
C ILE A 24 -3.10 -6.73 -5.44
N GLY A 25 -2.26 -6.10 -6.26
CA GLY A 25 -2.14 -6.42 -7.69
C GLY A 25 -0.79 -6.03 -8.25
N SER A 26 -0.38 -6.71 -9.31
CA SER A 26 0.87 -6.41 -10.01
C SER A 26 0.81 -6.83 -11.48
N ASP A 27 1.76 -6.34 -12.26
CA ASP A 27 2.12 -6.99 -13.51
C ASP A 27 3.16 -8.11 -13.27
N HIS A 28 3.68 -8.66 -14.36
CA HIS A 28 4.71 -9.72 -14.32
C HIS A 28 6.02 -9.23 -13.64
N ALA A 29 6.38 -7.97 -13.79
CA ALA A 29 7.61 -7.42 -13.21
C ALA A 29 7.52 -7.26 -11.68
N GLY A 30 6.31 -7.09 -11.14
CA GLY A 30 6.05 -6.99 -9.70
C GLY A 30 5.57 -8.27 -9.04
N PHE A 31 5.40 -9.34 -9.81
CA PHE A 31 4.76 -10.59 -9.34
C PHE A 31 5.47 -11.23 -8.14
N ALA A 32 6.80 -11.36 -8.19
CA ALA A 32 7.55 -12.02 -7.12
C ALA A 32 7.40 -11.27 -5.78
N TYR A 33 7.50 -9.94 -5.79
CA TYR A 33 7.31 -9.13 -4.58
C TYR A 33 5.85 -9.10 -4.13
N LYS A 34 4.91 -9.14 -5.08
CA LYS A 34 3.47 -9.25 -4.74
C LYS A 34 3.21 -10.50 -3.90
N GLU A 35 3.73 -11.64 -4.30
CA GLU A 35 3.56 -12.89 -3.55
C GLU A 35 4.18 -12.83 -2.15
N SER A 36 5.38 -12.26 -2.03
CA SER A 36 6.04 -12.08 -0.73
C SER A 36 5.28 -11.10 0.17
N ILE A 37 4.79 -10.00 -0.38
CA ILE A 37 4.01 -9.00 0.37
C ILE A 37 2.66 -9.59 0.78
N ARG A 38 1.99 -10.34 -0.09
CA ARG A 38 0.74 -11.03 0.24
C ARG A 38 0.90 -11.93 1.45
N LYS A 39 1.96 -12.75 1.47
CA LYS A 39 2.29 -13.60 2.63
C LYS A 39 2.55 -12.76 3.87
N PHE A 40 3.35 -11.71 3.77
CA PHE A 40 3.68 -10.81 4.87
C PHE A 40 2.43 -10.17 5.48
N LEU A 41 1.51 -9.68 4.67
CA LEU A 41 0.25 -9.10 5.13
C LEU A 41 -0.63 -10.12 5.83
N THR A 42 -0.72 -11.33 5.30
CA THR A 42 -1.47 -12.44 5.93
C THR A 42 -0.86 -12.82 7.28
N ASP A 43 0.47 -12.89 7.36
CA ASP A 43 1.19 -13.18 8.61
C ASP A 43 0.99 -12.06 9.67
N LEU A 44 0.76 -10.81 9.24
CA LEU A 44 0.37 -9.70 10.11
C LEU A 44 -1.11 -9.75 10.57
N GLY A 45 -1.92 -10.64 10.02
CA GLY A 45 -3.32 -10.82 10.38
C GLY A 45 -4.32 -10.05 9.52
N HIS A 46 -3.90 -9.54 8.36
CA HIS A 46 -4.80 -8.87 7.42
C HIS A 46 -5.46 -9.84 6.45
N GLU A 47 -6.67 -9.51 5.99
CA GLU A 47 -7.31 -10.17 4.87
C GLU A 47 -6.76 -9.58 3.57
N VAL A 48 -6.23 -10.43 2.68
CA VAL A 48 -5.66 -9.99 1.41
C VAL A 48 -6.49 -10.49 0.24
N ARG A 49 -6.98 -9.55 -0.59
CA ARG A 49 -7.63 -9.85 -1.86
C ARG A 49 -6.63 -9.66 -3.00
N ASP A 50 -6.25 -10.74 -3.65
CA ASP A 50 -5.32 -10.76 -4.77
C ASP A 50 -6.08 -10.58 -6.09
N PHE A 51 -5.72 -9.53 -6.84
CA PHE A 51 -6.29 -9.21 -8.15
C PHE A 51 -5.42 -9.69 -9.33
N GLY A 52 -4.31 -10.39 -9.05
CA GLY A 52 -3.36 -10.86 -10.04
C GLY A 52 -2.22 -9.83 -10.28
N THR A 53 -1.30 -10.08 -11.22
CA THR A 53 -1.27 -11.31 -12.01
C THR A 53 -0.87 -12.52 -11.15
N ASP A 54 -1.00 -13.72 -11.68
CA ASP A 54 -0.71 -14.99 -11.00
C ASP A 54 0.52 -15.71 -11.56
N SER A 55 1.25 -15.08 -12.47
CA SER A 55 2.46 -15.63 -13.09
C SER A 55 3.47 -14.53 -13.46
N ALA A 56 4.67 -14.96 -13.84
CA ALA A 56 5.72 -14.09 -14.37
C ALA A 56 5.62 -13.86 -15.89
N GLU A 57 4.58 -14.35 -16.54
CA GLU A 57 4.34 -14.10 -17.97
C GLU A 57 3.93 -12.66 -18.21
N ALA A 58 4.42 -12.08 -19.32
CA ALA A 58 4.18 -10.68 -19.65
C ALA A 58 2.69 -10.34 -19.76
N VAL A 59 2.26 -9.33 -19.02
CA VAL A 59 0.89 -8.81 -19.03
C VAL A 59 0.91 -7.29 -18.98
N ASP A 60 -0.19 -6.68 -19.37
CA ASP A 60 -0.38 -5.23 -19.33
C ASP A 60 -0.86 -4.81 -17.93
N TYR A 61 -0.04 -4.02 -17.24
CA TYR A 61 -0.29 -3.64 -15.84
C TYR A 61 -1.66 -2.99 -15.57
N PRO A 62 -2.23 -2.15 -16.45
CA PRO A 62 -3.51 -1.49 -16.14
C PRO A 62 -4.66 -2.48 -15.88
N LEU A 63 -4.62 -3.65 -16.51
CA LEU A 63 -5.64 -4.69 -16.35
C LEU A 63 -5.69 -5.27 -14.93
N PHE A 64 -4.58 -5.22 -14.21
CA PHE A 64 -4.45 -5.76 -12.86
C PHE A 64 -4.45 -4.68 -11.77
N ILE A 65 -4.03 -3.47 -12.12
CA ILE A 65 -3.92 -2.35 -11.18
C ILE A 65 -5.25 -1.63 -11.00
N ARG A 66 -5.96 -1.35 -12.09
CA ARG A 66 -7.23 -0.64 -12.05
C ARG A 66 -8.27 -1.35 -11.17
N PRO A 67 -8.45 -2.67 -11.24
CA PRO A 67 -9.40 -3.36 -10.35
C PRO A 67 -9.09 -3.20 -8.86
N VAL A 68 -7.81 -3.13 -8.46
CA VAL A 68 -7.44 -2.86 -7.06
C VAL A 68 -7.91 -1.47 -6.66
N ALA A 69 -7.60 -0.46 -7.47
CA ALA A 69 -8.00 0.92 -7.21
C ALA A 69 -9.53 1.08 -7.13
N GLU A 70 -10.27 0.44 -8.02
CA GLU A 70 -11.73 0.46 -8.00
C GLU A 70 -12.31 -0.21 -6.75
N ALA A 71 -11.73 -1.33 -6.29
CA ALA A 71 -12.14 -1.99 -5.05
C ALA A 71 -11.90 -1.10 -3.82
N VAL A 72 -10.79 -0.37 -3.78
CA VAL A 72 -10.52 0.60 -2.71
C VAL A 72 -11.48 1.78 -2.79
N ALA A 73 -11.73 2.32 -3.98
CA ALA A 73 -12.66 3.44 -4.18
C ALA A 73 -14.09 3.10 -3.76
N ARG A 74 -14.53 1.85 -3.96
CA ARG A 74 -15.85 1.37 -3.54
C ARG A 74 -15.93 0.95 -2.07
N GLY A 75 -14.82 0.97 -1.34
CA GLY A 75 -14.77 0.52 0.06
C GLY A 75 -14.80 -1.01 0.24
N GLU A 76 -14.64 -1.78 -0.82
CA GLU A 76 -14.50 -3.25 -0.75
C GLU A 76 -13.17 -3.68 -0.14
N CYS A 77 -12.14 -2.86 -0.32
CA CYS A 77 -10.86 -2.93 0.37
C CYS A 77 -10.59 -1.59 1.05
N GLU A 78 -10.01 -1.63 2.24
CA GLU A 78 -9.67 -0.40 2.99
C GLU A 78 -8.43 0.28 2.42
N ARG A 79 -7.49 -0.52 1.91
CA ARG A 79 -6.23 -0.07 1.29
C ARG A 79 -5.86 -0.96 0.11
N GLY A 80 -5.00 -0.44 -0.75
CA GLY A 80 -4.48 -1.18 -1.90
C GLY A 80 -2.97 -1.06 -2.02
N ILE A 81 -2.34 -2.13 -2.49
CA ILE A 81 -0.90 -2.17 -2.80
C ILE A 81 -0.75 -2.67 -4.23
N VAL A 82 -0.01 -1.92 -5.04
CA VAL A 82 0.24 -2.26 -6.44
C VAL A 82 1.73 -2.25 -6.75
N LEU A 83 2.15 -3.15 -7.61
CA LEU A 83 3.56 -3.35 -7.93
C LEU A 83 3.78 -3.53 -9.44
N GLY A 84 4.89 -3.00 -9.88
CA GLY A 84 5.43 -3.21 -11.22
C GLY A 84 6.94 -3.18 -11.20
N GLY A 85 7.57 -2.97 -12.34
CA GLY A 85 9.02 -2.84 -12.42
C GLY A 85 9.54 -1.57 -11.76
N SER A 86 8.97 -0.41 -12.09
CA SER A 86 9.28 0.89 -11.47
C SER A 86 8.20 1.39 -10.51
N GLY A 87 6.97 0.93 -10.67
CA GLY A 87 5.80 1.42 -9.93
C GLY A 87 5.17 2.69 -10.52
N ASN A 88 5.78 3.30 -11.53
CA ASN A 88 5.27 4.55 -12.11
C ASN A 88 3.92 4.36 -12.81
N GLY A 89 3.82 3.41 -13.73
CA GLY A 89 2.59 3.13 -14.48
C GLY A 89 1.47 2.67 -13.57
N GLU A 90 1.79 1.91 -12.56
CA GLU A 90 0.88 1.43 -11.53
C GLU A 90 0.29 2.61 -10.74
N ALA A 91 1.12 3.53 -10.28
CA ALA A 91 0.67 4.74 -9.57
C ALA A 91 -0.20 5.63 -10.47
N ILE A 92 0.20 5.83 -11.73
CA ILE A 92 -0.56 6.62 -12.71
C ILE A 92 -1.93 5.99 -12.95
N THR A 93 -2.00 4.68 -13.16
CA THR A 93 -3.25 3.95 -13.39
C THR A 93 -4.19 4.06 -12.19
N ALA A 94 -3.68 3.80 -10.99
CA ALA A 94 -4.48 3.85 -9.77
C ALA A 94 -5.06 5.25 -9.52
N ASN A 95 -4.25 6.30 -9.72
CA ASN A 95 -4.67 7.68 -9.50
C ASN A 95 -5.67 8.21 -10.55
N ARG A 96 -5.95 7.47 -11.61
CA ARG A 96 -7.03 7.79 -12.55
C ARG A 96 -8.41 7.37 -12.04
N VAL A 97 -8.49 6.64 -10.96
CA VAL A 97 -9.75 6.29 -10.30
C VAL A 97 -10.07 7.36 -9.26
N PRO A 98 -11.22 8.04 -9.36
CA PRO A 98 -11.62 9.05 -8.38
C PRO A 98 -11.63 8.51 -6.95
N GLY A 99 -11.14 9.32 -6.01
CA GLY A 99 -11.01 8.95 -4.60
C GLY A 99 -9.74 8.18 -4.25
N ILE A 100 -8.91 7.84 -5.22
CA ILE A 100 -7.64 7.16 -5.00
C ILE A 100 -6.50 8.16 -4.87
N ARG A 101 -5.71 7.98 -3.82
CA ARG A 101 -4.43 8.65 -3.60
C ARG A 101 -3.36 7.58 -3.45
N CYS A 102 -2.80 7.20 -4.58
CA CYS A 102 -1.75 6.19 -4.69
C CYS A 102 -0.39 6.88 -4.65
N ALA A 103 0.41 6.54 -3.66
CA ALA A 103 1.76 7.06 -3.50
C ALA A 103 2.79 6.07 -4.02
N LEU A 104 3.66 6.52 -4.91
CA LEU A 104 4.86 5.79 -5.30
C LEU A 104 5.93 6.03 -4.22
N CYS A 105 6.30 4.97 -3.50
CA CYS A 105 7.26 5.05 -2.42
C CYS A 105 8.52 4.23 -2.72
N TRP A 106 9.66 4.77 -2.33
CA TRP A 106 10.99 4.17 -2.60
C TRP A 106 11.88 4.08 -1.36
N ASN A 107 11.45 4.64 -0.23
CA ASN A 107 12.12 4.56 1.06
C ASN A 107 11.10 4.73 2.20
N LEU A 108 11.56 4.62 3.44
CA LEU A 108 10.68 4.72 4.62
C LEU A 108 10.08 6.11 4.77
N ASP A 109 10.84 7.18 4.49
CA ASP A 109 10.35 8.55 4.61
C ASP A 109 9.23 8.84 3.62
N SER A 110 9.37 8.41 2.35
CA SER A 110 8.30 8.57 1.36
C SER A 110 7.03 7.84 1.75
N ALA A 111 7.14 6.65 2.33
CA ALA A 111 5.99 5.87 2.82
C ALA A 111 5.30 6.54 4.01
N LYS A 112 6.08 7.04 4.96
CA LYS A 112 5.59 7.76 6.13
C LYS A 112 4.85 9.02 5.71
N LEU A 113 5.47 9.88 4.90
CA LEU A 113 4.88 11.13 4.45
C LEU A 113 3.63 10.93 3.58
N ALA A 114 3.57 9.86 2.79
CA ALA A 114 2.37 9.50 2.03
C ALA A 114 1.15 9.31 2.94
N ARG A 115 1.36 8.78 4.14
CA ARG A 115 0.30 8.62 5.13
C ARG A 115 0.05 9.90 5.91
N GLU A 116 1.08 10.46 6.52
CA GLU A 116 0.96 11.64 7.39
C GLU A 116 0.34 12.84 6.66
N HIS A 117 0.75 13.10 5.43
CA HIS A 117 0.35 14.28 4.68
C HIS A 117 -0.77 14.05 3.68
N ASN A 118 -0.82 12.91 3.03
CA ASN A 118 -1.74 12.65 1.92
C ASN A 118 -2.84 11.65 2.24
N ASN A 119 -2.82 11.04 3.41
CA ASN A 119 -3.73 9.95 3.75
C ASN A 119 -3.85 8.95 2.59
N ALA A 120 -2.70 8.59 2.00
CA ALA A 120 -2.65 7.72 0.84
C ALA A 120 -3.34 6.39 1.13
N ASN A 121 -4.37 6.06 0.35
CA ASN A 121 -5.13 4.82 0.49
C ASN A 121 -4.58 3.71 -0.41
N MET A 122 -3.64 4.04 -1.29
CA MET A 122 -2.90 3.05 -2.08
C MET A 122 -1.40 3.34 -2.07
N LEU A 123 -0.62 2.28 -2.18
CA LEU A 123 0.83 2.28 -2.23
C LEU A 123 1.27 1.63 -3.54
N SER A 124 2.19 2.26 -4.26
CA SER A 124 2.84 1.69 -5.44
C SER A 124 4.33 1.45 -5.18
N LEU A 125 4.82 0.28 -5.59
CA LEU A 125 6.21 -0.14 -5.41
C LEU A 125 6.81 -0.63 -6.72
N GLY A 126 8.11 -0.37 -6.91
CA GLY A 126 8.88 -0.88 -8.03
C GLY A 126 9.80 -2.03 -7.60
N GLN A 127 9.53 -3.25 -8.06
CA GLN A 127 10.34 -4.42 -7.72
C GLN A 127 11.79 -4.28 -8.16
N ARG A 128 12.04 -3.60 -9.29
CA ARG A 128 13.39 -3.37 -9.83
C ARG A 128 14.13 -2.23 -9.16
N MET A 129 13.46 -1.46 -8.28
CA MET A 129 13.98 -0.23 -7.69
C MET A 129 14.48 -0.42 -6.26
N MET A 130 14.23 -1.57 -5.64
CA MET A 130 14.55 -1.82 -4.24
C MET A 130 14.69 -3.31 -3.94
N SER A 131 15.34 -3.64 -2.82
CA SER A 131 15.36 -5.00 -2.28
C SER A 131 13.98 -5.39 -1.73
N LEU A 132 13.73 -6.70 -1.62
CA LEU A 132 12.51 -7.19 -0.97
C LEU A 132 12.42 -6.73 0.48
N GLU A 133 13.54 -6.75 1.21
CA GLU A 133 13.59 -6.28 2.59
C GLU A 133 13.12 -4.81 2.71
N THR A 134 13.61 -3.94 1.83
CA THR A 134 13.17 -2.55 1.78
C THR A 134 11.69 -2.43 1.44
N ALA A 135 11.20 -3.22 0.48
CA ALA A 135 9.77 -3.22 0.11
C ALA A 135 8.87 -3.61 1.29
N LEU A 136 9.22 -4.66 2.03
CA LEU A 136 8.48 -5.07 3.22
C LEU A 136 8.50 -4.01 4.33
N ALA A 137 9.66 -3.37 4.54
CA ALA A 137 9.78 -2.28 5.50
C ALA A 137 8.94 -1.05 5.12
N ILE A 138 8.88 -0.70 3.84
CA ILE A 138 8.02 0.35 3.30
C ILE A 138 6.55 0.02 3.53
N VAL A 139 6.12 -1.20 3.22
CA VAL A 139 4.73 -1.65 3.45
C VAL A 139 4.38 -1.52 4.94
N LYS A 140 5.23 -1.99 5.83
CA LYS A 140 4.99 -1.91 7.28
C LYS A 140 4.89 -0.46 7.76
N MET A 141 5.83 0.40 7.36
CA MET A 141 5.81 1.83 7.68
C MET A 141 4.51 2.48 7.20
N TRP A 142 4.11 2.22 5.96
CA TRP A 142 2.90 2.79 5.37
C TRP A 142 1.62 2.30 6.08
N LEU A 143 1.56 1.03 6.48
CA LEU A 143 0.41 0.50 7.22
C LEU A 143 0.29 1.12 8.61
N ASP A 144 1.41 1.28 9.32
CA ASP A 144 1.46 1.71 10.72
C ASP A 144 1.33 3.22 10.91
N THR A 145 1.57 4.01 9.87
CA THR A 145 1.59 5.47 10.00
C THR A 145 0.19 6.06 9.92
N PRO A 146 -0.28 6.78 10.95
CA PRO A 146 -1.56 7.46 10.93
C PRO A 146 -1.52 8.73 10.07
N PHE A 147 -2.70 9.23 9.70
CA PHE A 147 -2.86 10.52 9.05
C PHE A 147 -2.82 11.65 10.08
N GLU A 148 -2.07 12.71 9.80
CA GLU A 148 -1.98 13.87 10.71
C GLU A 148 -3.23 14.76 10.70
N GLY A 149 -4.00 14.77 9.62
CA GLY A 149 -5.17 15.65 9.50
C GLY A 149 -4.81 17.13 9.37
N GLY A 150 -5.58 17.99 10.01
CA GLY A 150 -5.32 19.43 10.06
C GLY A 150 -5.23 20.08 8.68
N ARG A 151 -4.16 20.85 8.44
CA ARG A 151 -3.93 21.57 7.17
C ARG A 151 -3.86 20.65 5.94
N HIS A 152 -3.50 19.37 6.15
CA HIS A 152 -3.39 18.40 5.06
C HIS A 152 -4.77 17.99 4.54
N GLN A 153 -5.78 17.91 5.37
CA GLN A 153 -7.14 17.54 4.95
C GLN A 153 -7.68 18.51 3.92
N ARG A 154 -7.54 19.82 4.14
CA ARG A 154 -7.97 20.83 3.16
C ARG A 154 -7.32 20.64 1.79
N ARG A 155 -6.03 20.28 1.75
CA ARG A 155 -5.30 20.03 0.51
C ARG A 155 -5.79 18.77 -0.19
N ILE A 156 -6.07 17.71 0.56
CA ILE A 156 -6.65 16.46 0.03
C ILE A 156 -8.02 16.73 -0.59
N ASP A 157 -8.87 17.49 0.09
CA ASP A 157 -10.21 17.84 -0.40
C ASP A 157 -10.16 18.60 -1.75
N LEU A 158 -9.09 19.32 -2.02
CA LEU A 158 -8.88 20.03 -3.27
C LEU A 158 -8.42 19.13 -4.44
N ILE A 159 -7.90 17.93 -4.17
CA ILE A 159 -7.39 17.03 -5.24
C ILE A 159 -8.51 16.64 -6.20
N ASP A 160 -9.67 16.26 -5.67
CA ASP A 160 -10.81 15.77 -6.47
C ASP A 160 -11.91 16.82 -6.68
N SER A 161 -11.74 18.05 -6.16
CA SER A 161 -12.80 19.07 -6.18
C SER A 161 -13.00 19.77 -7.54
N GLY A 162 -12.13 19.53 -8.52
CA GLY A 162 -12.22 20.18 -9.81
C GLY A 162 -12.13 21.70 -9.71
N ILE A 163 -11.10 22.23 -9.03
CA ILE A 163 -10.89 23.68 -8.93
C ILE A 163 -10.73 24.28 -10.34
N HIS A 164 -11.65 25.13 -10.69
CA HIS A 164 -11.61 25.94 -11.89
C HIS A 164 -11.28 27.39 -11.53
#